data_da518c454adde95f3fba794bc4d03f4f
#
_entry.id   da518c454adde95f3fba794bc4d03f4f
#
_cell.length_a   1.000
_cell.length_b   1.000
_cell.length_c   1.000
_cell.angle_alpha   90.00
_cell.angle_beta   90.00
_cell.angle_gamma   90.00
#
_symmetry.space_group_name_H-M   'P 1'
#
loop_
_entity.id
_entity.type
_entity.pdbx_description
1 polymer ?
#
loop_
_entity_poly.entity_id
_entity_poly.type
_entity_poly.pdbx_seq_one_letter_code
_entity_poly.pdbx_strand_id
1 'polypeptide(L)'
;MSDTIGRLTLVGTPIGNLSDFSPRAIEALEQCDFIAAEDTRVTLKLLNHFGITKPLVSYHEHNKRDSGERLCARLLAGEQGVLVSDAGMPAISDPGEDLVNLCHQKGIPVGVVPGPTAVATALALAGLPTGRFAFEGFISVNKKERRAHLDSLKGELRTMVFYEAPHKLKSTLADLLSALGDRPIALVREITKIHEEVIRTTLVGAVEKYESEDPRGEFVLIVGGATPTQAPPATPEDAVGLARAYLAEGMSPSEAAKQAAADTGLKKGEIYRLLIAKEE
;
A
#
# COMPACT_ATOMS: atom_id res chain seq x y z
N MET A 1 -11.44 -27.77 -34.22
CA MET A 1 -10.87 -27.80 -32.88
C MET A 1 -11.17 -26.43 -32.27
N SER A 2 -11.90 -26.36 -31.20
CA SER A 2 -12.09 -25.05 -30.54
C SER A 2 -10.72 -24.67 -29.97
N ASP A 3 -10.11 -23.64 -30.53
CA ASP A 3 -8.90 -23.04 -29.98
C ASP A 3 -9.24 -22.44 -28.61
N THR A 4 -9.15 -23.29 -27.58
CA THR A 4 -9.40 -22.85 -26.20
C THR A 4 -8.18 -22.06 -25.75
N ILE A 5 -8.32 -20.74 -25.66
CA ILE A 5 -7.28 -19.87 -25.11
C ILE A 5 -6.97 -20.36 -23.69
N GLY A 6 -5.69 -20.43 -23.35
CA GLY A 6 -5.23 -20.78 -22.02
C GLY A 6 -5.51 -19.66 -21.01
N ARG A 7 -5.03 -19.81 -19.79
CA ARG A 7 -5.28 -18.90 -18.67
C ARG A 7 -3.98 -18.57 -17.95
N LEU A 8 -3.83 -17.33 -17.49
CA LEU A 8 -2.83 -16.96 -16.51
C LEU A 8 -3.46 -17.04 -15.10
N THR A 9 -2.84 -17.75 -14.17
CA THR A 9 -3.26 -17.80 -12.78
C THR A 9 -2.17 -17.19 -11.88
N LEU A 10 -2.50 -16.14 -11.14
CA LEU A 10 -1.63 -15.57 -10.13
C LEU A 10 -1.73 -16.44 -8.87
N VAL A 11 -0.59 -16.84 -8.31
CA VAL A 11 -0.56 -17.71 -7.11
C VAL A 11 0.30 -17.05 -6.05
N GLY A 12 -0.32 -16.76 -4.89
CA GLY A 12 0.41 -16.23 -3.74
C GLY A 12 1.29 -17.30 -3.10
N THR A 13 2.56 -16.96 -2.85
CA THR A 13 3.56 -17.85 -2.25
C THR A 13 3.74 -17.56 -0.75
N PRO A 14 4.34 -18.47 0.03
CA PRO A 14 4.63 -18.21 1.46
C PRO A 14 5.55 -17.00 1.67
N ILE A 15 5.27 -16.24 2.74
CA ILE A 15 6.07 -15.06 3.15
C ILE A 15 7.04 -15.37 4.31
N GLY A 16 7.28 -16.66 4.60
CA GLY A 16 8.19 -17.06 5.66
C GLY A 16 7.87 -18.43 6.26
N ASN A 17 6.63 -18.92 6.10
CA ASN A 17 6.20 -20.23 6.60
C ASN A 17 5.59 -21.06 5.47
N LEU A 18 6.22 -22.18 5.13
CA LEU A 18 5.74 -23.07 4.07
C LEU A 18 4.37 -23.66 4.35
N SER A 19 3.95 -23.74 5.62
CA SER A 19 2.62 -24.23 5.99
C SER A 19 1.47 -23.29 5.60
N ASP A 20 1.77 -22.04 5.26
CA ASP A 20 0.79 -21.07 4.77
C ASP A 20 0.48 -21.26 3.27
N PHE A 21 1.14 -22.21 2.62
CA PHE A 21 0.88 -22.49 1.21
C PHE A 21 -0.37 -23.34 1.05
N SER A 22 -1.38 -22.80 0.39
CA SER A 22 -2.69 -23.45 0.31
C SER A 22 -2.70 -24.69 -0.60
N PRO A 23 -3.52 -25.70 -0.32
CA PRO A 23 -3.69 -26.84 -1.23
C PRO A 23 -4.07 -26.43 -2.67
N ARG A 24 -4.88 -25.38 -2.84
CA ARG A 24 -5.21 -24.84 -4.17
C ARG A 24 -4.01 -24.23 -4.88
N ALA A 25 -3.06 -23.66 -4.15
CA ALA A 25 -1.83 -23.13 -4.74
C ALA A 25 -0.95 -24.28 -5.25
N ILE A 26 -0.81 -25.35 -4.48
CA ILE A 26 -0.09 -26.57 -4.89
C ILE A 26 -0.74 -27.16 -6.14
N GLU A 27 -2.06 -27.36 -6.13
CA GLU A 27 -2.82 -27.89 -7.26
C GLU A 27 -2.65 -27.02 -8.53
N ALA A 28 -2.70 -25.69 -8.41
CA ALA A 28 -2.52 -24.78 -9.54
C ALA A 28 -1.11 -24.91 -10.16
N LEU A 29 -0.08 -25.10 -9.33
CA LEU A 29 1.28 -25.34 -9.80
C LEU A 29 1.44 -26.74 -10.44
N GLU A 30 0.75 -27.74 -9.93
CA GLU A 30 0.78 -29.11 -10.48
C GLU A 30 0.05 -29.20 -11.84
N GLN A 31 -0.99 -28.41 -12.04
CA GLN A 31 -1.82 -28.48 -13.25
C GLN A 31 -1.37 -27.55 -14.39
N CYS A 32 -0.50 -26.58 -14.13
CA CYS A 32 -0.04 -25.65 -15.16
C CYS A 32 0.96 -26.29 -16.13
N ASP A 33 1.10 -25.69 -17.30
CA ASP A 33 2.11 -26.05 -18.31
C ASP A 33 3.44 -25.33 -18.07
N PHE A 34 3.42 -24.16 -17.44
CA PHE A 34 4.61 -23.39 -17.07
C PHE A 34 4.36 -22.45 -15.90
N ILE A 35 5.44 -22.09 -15.21
CA ILE A 35 5.43 -21.12 -14.12
C ILE A 35 6.34 -19.95 -14.48
N ALA A 36 5.77 -18.75 -14.57
CA ALA A 36 6.52 -17.51 -14.65
C ALA A 36 6.92 -17.07 -13.23
N ALA A 37 8.20 -16.87 -13.00
CA ALA A 37 8.77 -16.59 -11.69
C ALA A 37 9.73 -15.40 -11.73
N GLU A 38 9.74 -14.61 -10.67
CA GLU A 38 10.66 -13.50 -10.50
C GLU A 38 12.11 -14.00 -10.39
N ASP A 39 12.41 -14.80 -9.39
CA ASP A 39 13.65 -15.57 -9.30
C ASP A 39 13.34 -17.07 -9.37
N THR A 40 13.71 -17.67 -10.50
CA THR A 40 13.50 -19.11 -10.75
C THR A 40 14.21 -20.01 -9.73
N ARG A 41 15.28 -19.52 -9.09
CA ARG A 41 16.04 -20.27 -8.06
C ARG A 41 15.25 -20.34 -6.75
N VAL A 42 14.57 -19.26 -6.38
CA VAL A 42 13.70 -19.22 -5.19
C VAL A 42 12.49 -20.10 -5.42
N THR A 43 11.83 -19.92 -6.55
CA THR A 43 10.67 -20.76 -6.94
C THR A 43 11.02 -22.23 -7.01
N LEU A 44 12.18 -22.59 -7.56
CA LEU A 44 12.64 -23.99 -7.62
C LEU A 44 12.77 -24.64 -6.24
N LYS A 45 13.21 -23.89 -5.21
CA LYS A 45 13.27 -24.41 -3.84
C LYS A 45 11.86 -24.72 -3.30
N LEU A 46 10.90 -23.82 -3.56
CA LEU A 46 9.51 -24.03 -3.19
C LEU A 46 8.92 -25.26 -3.87
N LEU A 47 9.10 -25.38 -5.18
CA LEU A 47 8.60 -26.53 -5.95
C LEU A 47 9.21 -27.85 -5.47
N ASN A 48 10.52 -27.89 -5.24
CA ASN A 48 11.20 -29.08 -4.72
C ASN A 48 10.67 -29.52 -3.35
N HIS A 49 10.33 -28.56 -2.47
CA HIS A 49 9.76 -28.86 -1.16
C HIS A 49 8.41 -29.60 -1.29
N PHE A 50 7.61 -29.24 -2.28
CA PHE A 50 6.29 -29.85 -2.53
C PHE A 50 6.34 -30.98 -3.59
N GLY A 51 7.52 -31.36 -4.08
CA GLY A 51 7.67 -32.45 -5.06
C GLY A 51 7.14 -32.09 -6.45
N ILE A 52 7.01 -30.81 -6.78
CA ILE A 52 6.47 -30.33 -8.04
C ILE A 52 7.60 -30.13 -9.06
N THR A 53 7.41 -30.65 -10.28
CA THR A 53 8.35 -30.46 -11.40
C THR A 53 7.63 -29.84 -12.58
N LYS A 54 7.93 -28.57 -12.87
CA LYS A 54 7.32 -27.78 -13.95
C LYS A 54 8.34 -26.88 -14.64
N PRO A 55 8.16 -26.58 -15.92
CA PRO A 55 8.98 -25.58 -16.62
C PRO A 55 8.90 -24.22 -15.97
N LEU A 56 10.05 -23.65 -15.61
CA LEU A 56 10.18 -22.30 -15.07
C LEU A 56 10.58 -21.32 -16.17
N VAL A 57 9.93 -20.16 -16.21
CA VAL A 57 10.24 -19.04 -17.11
C VAL A 57 10.54 -17.81 -16.24
N SER A 58 11.69 -17.18 -16.46
CA SER A 58 12.02 -15.95 -15.74
C SER A 58 11.16 -14.79 -16.22
N TYR A 59 10.53 -14.09 -15.25
CA TYR A 59 9.74 -12.88 -15.47
C TYR A 59 10.01 -11.88 -14.35
N HIS A 60 10.84 -10.89 -14.61
CA HIS A 60 11.26 -9.87 -13.65
C HIS A 60 11.30 -8.48 -14.30
N GLU A 61 11.49 -7.43 -13.53
CA GLU A 61 11.43 -6.03 -13.97
C GLU A 61 12.28 -5.74 -15.22
N HIS A 62 13.47 -6.34 -15.32
CA HIS A 62 14.39 -6.08 -16.44
C HIS A 62 14.05 -6.81 -17.73
N ASN A 63 13.21 -7.86 -17.70
CA ASN A 63 12.83 -8.62 -18.89
C ASN A 63 11.32 -8.64 -19.18
N LYS A 64 10.52 -7.96 -18.38
CA LYS A 64 9.06 -8.03 -18.36
C LYS A 64 8.42 -7.80 -19.73
N ARG A 65 8.97 -6.92 -20.57
CA ARG A 65 8.41 -6.62 -21.90
C ARG A 65 8.53 -7.82 -22.85
N ASP A 66 9.74 -8.33 -23.04
CA ASP A 66 10.00 -9.42 -24.00
C ASP A 66 9.47 -10.76 -23.47
N SER A 67 9.59 -11.01 -22.17
CA SER A 67 9.03 -12.20 -21.54
C SER A 67 7.51 -12.17 -21.54
N GLY A 68 6.88 -11.02 -21.29
CA GLY A 68 5.43 -10.85 -21.30
C GLY A 68 4.82 -11.24 -22.63
N GLU A 69 5.37 -10.77 -23.76
CA GLU A 69 4.88 -11.11 -25.09
C GLU A 69 5.00 -12.62 -25.36
N ARG A 70 6.12 -13.25 -24.98
CA ARG A 70 6.32 -14.70 -25.14
C ARG A 70 5.35 -15.52 -24.29
N LEU A 71 5.11 -15.10 -23.03
CA LEU A 71 4.15 -15.75 -22.14
C LEU A 71 2.73 -15.63 -22.68
N CYS A 72 2.32 -14.45 -23.17
CA CYS A 72 1.03 -14.27 -23.79
C CYS A 72 0.85 -15.13 -25.05
N ALA A 73 1.88 -15.29 -25.87
CA ALA A 73 1.83 -16.17 -27.05
C ALA A 73 1.58 -17.63 -26.67
N ARG A 74 2.18 -18.13 -25.59
CA ARG A 74 1.94 -19.48 -25.06
C ARG A 74 0.50 -19.63 -24.55
N LEU A 75 0.00 -18.64 -23.79
CA LEU A 75 -1.37 -18.64 -23.29
C LEU A 75 -2.39 -18.62 -24.43
N LEU A 76 -2.15 -17.82 -25.48
CA LEU A 76 -3.00 -17.80 -26.69
C LEU A 76 -2.97 -19.12 -27.44
N ALA A 77 -1.88 -19.89 -27.37
CA ALA A 77 -1.78 -21.24 -27.91
C ALA A 77 -2.49 -22.31 -27.05
N GLY A 78 -3.14 -21.91 -25.94
CA GLY A 78 -3.93 -22.82 -25.09
C GLY A 78 -3.21 -23.31 -23.84
N GLU A 79 -1.94 -22.93 -23.60
CA GLU A 79 -1.21 -23.36 -22.40
C GLU A 79 -1.75 -22.67 -21.13
N GLN A 80 -1.71 -23.38 -19.99
CA GLN A 80 -2.06 -22.86 -18.68
C GLN A 80 -0.81 -22.34 -17.98
N GLY A 81 -0.76 -21.06 -17.70
CA GLY A 81 0.38 -20.41 -17.04
C GLY A 81 0.08 -20.04 -15.59
N VAL A 82 1.08 -20.15 -14.74
CA VAL A 82 1.05 -19.60 -13.38
C VAL A 82 2.08 -18.48 -13.27
N LEU A 83 1.73 -17.39 -12.57
CA LEU A 83 2.66 -16.34 -12.16
C LEU A 83 2.84 -16.38 -10.65
N VAL A 84 4.09 -16.41 -10.19
CA VAL A 84 4.49 -16.31 -8.79
C VAL A 84 5.54 -15.22 -8.58
N SER A 85 5.59 -14.64 -7.39
CA SER A 85 6.71 -13.82 -6.88
C SER A 85 7.56 -14.63 -5.91
N ASP A 86 8.67 -14.08 -5.48
CA ASP A 86 9.56 -14.72 -4.52
C ASP A 86 8.89 -14.94 -3.16
N ALA A 87 8.02 -14.01 -2.74
CA ALA A 87 7.24 -14.13 -1.50
C ALA A 87 5.95 -13.30 -1.58
N GLY A 88 4.82 -13.91 -1.23
CA GLY A 88 3.53 -13.23 -1.19
C GLY A 88 2.75 -13.24 -2.50
N MET A 89 1.88 -12.27 -2.68
CA MET A 89 1.05 -12.14 -3.88
C MET A 89 1.82 -11.46 -5.00
N PRO A 90 1.96 -12.09 -6.18
CA PRO A 90 2.57 -11.45 -7.35
C PRO A 90 1.78 -10.21 -7.78
N ALA A 91 2.44 -9.30 -8.48
CA ALA A 91 1.90 -8.01 -8.95
C ALA A 91 1.57 -6.99 -7.83
N ILE A 92 1.97 -7.25 -6.58
CA ILE A 92 1.84 -6.29 -5.46
C ILE A 92 3.25 -5.96 -4.95
N SER A 93 3.84 -4.86 -5.37
CA SER A 93 5.26 -4.50 -5.21
C SER A 93 6.27 -5.43 -5.89
N ASP A 94 5.76 -6.37 -6.65
CA ASP A 94 6.52 -7.38 -7.38
C ASP A 94 6.14 -7.33 -8.87
N PRO A 95 6.96 -7.89 -9.78
CA PRO A 95 6.62 -7.98 -11.19
C PRO A 95 5.29 -8.72 -11.43
N GLY A 96 4.49 -8.24 -12.38
CA GLY A 96 3.24 -8.93 -12.73
C GLY A 96 2.11 -8.02 -13.21
N GLU A 97 2.04 -6.77 -12.74
CA GLU A 97 1.01 -5.82 -13.16
C GLU A 97 0.97 -5.65 -14.68
N ASP A 98 2.14 -5.46 -15.30
CA ASP A 98 2.29 -5.33 -16.75
C ASP A 98 1.81 -6.59 -17.50
N LEU A 99 2.10 -7.79 -16.98
CA LEU A 99 1.66 -9.05 -17.58
C LEU A 99 0.15 -9.22 -17.48
N VAL A 100 -0.43 -8.91 -16.34
CA VAL A 100 -1.89 -8.93 -16.14
C VAL A 100 -2.58 -7.98 -17.11
N ASN A 101 -2.07 -6.74 -17.24
CA ASN A 101 -2.59 -5.75 -18.16
C ASN A 101 -2.47 -6.24 -19.62
N LEU A 102 -1.32 -6.80 -20.00
CA LEU A 102 -1.09 -7.35 -21.34
C LEU A 102 -2.04 -8.52 -21.64
N CYS A 103 -2.29 -9.42 -20.68
CA CYS A 103 -3.28 -10.47 -20.81
C CYS A 103 -4.68 -9.90 -21.05
N HIS A 104 -5.10 -8.90 -20.31
CA HIS A 104 -6.40 -8.24 -20.52
C HIS A 104 -6.50 -7.62 -21.91
N GLN A 105 -5.46 -6.92 -22.39
CA GLN A 105 -5.43 -6.33 -23.75
C GLN A 105 -5.55 -7.38 -24.86
N LYS A 106 -5.04 -8.60 -24.61
CA LYS A 106 -5.06 -9.70 -25.60
C LYS A 106 -6.27 -10.66 -25.42
N GLY A 107 -7.18 -10.35 -24.48
CA GLY A 107 -8.36 -11.20 -24.21
C GLY A 107 -8.01 -12.54 -23.54
N ILE A 108 -6.85 -12.65 -22.89
CA ILE A 108 -6.41 -13.84 -22.17
C ILE A 108 -7.07 -13.84 -20.77
N PRO A 109 -7.77 -14.92 -20.38
CA PRO A 109 -8.34 -15.03 -19.05
C PRO A 109 -7.27 -14.98 -17.95
N VAL A 110 -7.51 -14.16 -16.92
CA VAL A 110 -6.64 -14.08 -15.73
C VAL A 110 -7.43 -14.55 -14.51
N GLY A 111 -6.79 -15.33 -13.68
CA GLY A 111 -7.36 -15.80 -12.42
C GLY A 111 -6.39 -15.68 -11.27
N VAL A 112 -6.87 -15.99 -10.05
CA VAL A 112 -6.08 -15.88 -8.84
C VAL A 112 -6.35 -17.03 -7.88
N VAL A 113 -5.28 -17.53 -7.27
CA VAL A 113 -5.32 -18.31 -6.04
C VAL A 113 -4.77 -17.38 -4.95
N PRO A 114 -5.61 -16.85 -4.05
CA PRO A 114 -5.16 -15.95 -3.00
C PRO A 114 -4.21 -16.68 -2.05
N GLY A 115 -3.22 -15.94 -1.57
CA GLY A 115 -2.22 -16.47 -0.65
C GLY A 115 -1.76 -15.42 0.36
N PRO A 116 -0.69 -15.71 1.11
CA PRO A 116 -0.12 -14.80 2.09
C PRO A 116 0.24 -13.45 1.48
N THR A 117 0.08 -12.39 2.27
CA THR A 117 0.49 -11.03 1.91
C THR A 117 0.96 -10.27 3.14
N ALA A 118 2.18 -9.77 3.10
CA ALA A 118 2.77 -9.08 4.23
C ALA A 118 2.00 -7.80 4.61
N VAL A 119 1.46 -7.07 3.61
CA VAL A 119 0.64 -5.85 3.82
C VAL A 119 -0.55 -6.12 4.73
N ALA A 120 -1.43 -7.06 4.35
CA ALA A 120 -2.66 -7.33 5.08
C ALA A 120 -2.38 -8.00 6.42
N THR A 121 -1.39 -8.91 6.47
CA THR A 121 -1.01 -9.62 7.70
C THR A 121 -0.43 -8.65 8.72
N ALA A 122 0.50 -7.77 8.33
CA ALA A 122 1.08 -6.78 9.22
C ALA A 122 0.03 -5.76 9.70
N LEU A 123 -0.83 -5.29 8.79
CA LEU A 123 -1.90 -4.36 9.12
C LEU A 123 -2.85 -4.94 10.19
N ALA A 124 -3.21 -6.23 10.07
CA ALA A 124 -4.04 -6.92 11.06
C ALA A 124 -3.36 -7.01 12.45
N LEU A 125 -2.02 -7.14 12.49
CA LEU A 125 -1.24 -7.23 13.72
C LEU A 125 -0.95 -5.86 14.36
N ALA A 126 -1.02 -4.77 13.60
CA ALA A 126 -0.53 -3.45 14.01
C ALA A 126 -1.29 -2.83 15.19
N GLY A 127 -2.61 -3.09 15.30
CA GLY A 127 -3.47 -2.44 16.31
C GLY A 127 -3.73 -0.96 16.00
N LEU A 128 -3.57 -0.54 14.75
CA LEU A 128 -3.93 0.78 14.23
C LEU A 128 -5.21 0.70 13.40
N PRO A 129 -5.88 1.82 13.07
CA PRO A 129 -7.09 1.79 12.25
C PRO A 129 -6.87 1.11 10.91
N THR A 130 -7.69 0.10 10.58
CA THR A 130 -7.56 -0.73 9.36
C THR A 130 -8.64 -0.48 8.32
N GLY A 131 -9.70 0.25 8.66
CA GLY A 131 -10.86 0.45 7.79
C GLY A 131 -10.54 1.20 6.49
N ARG A 132 -9.53 2.05 6.51
CA ARG A 132 -8.95 2.73 5.34
C ARG A 132 -7.45 2.82 5.55
N PHE A 133 -6.68 2.34 4.59
CA PHE A 133 -5.22 2.42 4.63
C PHE A 133 -4.66 2.75 3.24
N ALA A 134 -3.43 3.18 3.21
CA ALA A 134 -2.65 3.41 2.00
C ALA A 134 -1.42 2.50 2.03
N PHE A 135 -1.20 1.75 0.97
CA PHE A 135 0.01 0.97 0.79
C PHE A 135 1.01 1.78 -0.03
N GLU A 136 2.11 2.14 0.58
CA GLU A 136 3.13 3.04 0.02
C GLU A 136 4.35 2.27 -0.53
N GLY A 137 4.41 0.95 -0.27
CA GLY A 137 5.50 0.09 -0.74
C GLY A 137 6.85 0.45 -0.16
N PHE A 138 7.91 0.34 -0.97
CA PHE A 138 9.26 0.76 -0.58
C PHE A 138 9.49 2.23 -0.89
N ILE A 139 10.05 2.97 0.07
CA ILE A 139 10.43 4.36 -0.15
C ILE A 139 11.68 4.40 -1.05
N SER A 140 11.66 5.25 -2.08
CA SER A 140 12.76 5.37 -3.06
C SER A 140 14.11 5.65 -2.40
N VAL A 141 15.17 5.08 -2.95
CA VAL A 141 16.56 5.39 -2.58
C VAL A 141 17.05 6.71 -3.17
N ASN A 142 16.39 7.22 -4.21
CA ASN A 142 16.67 8.52 -4.79
C ASN A 142 16.19 9.61 -3.83
N LYS A 143 17.10 10.45 -3.35
CA LYS A 143 16.81 11.47 -2.33
C LYS A 143 15.69 12.44 -2.74
N LYS A 144 15.61 12.83 -4.00
CA LYS A 144 14.59 13.77 -4.50
C LYS A 144 13.21 13.13 -4.50
N GLU A 145 13.11 11.93 -5.04
CA GLU A 145 11.85 11.17 -5.09
C GLU A 145 11.37 10.81 -3.68
N ARG A 146 12.30 10.32 -2.83
CA ARG A 146 12.07 10.00 -1.43
C ARG A 146 11.45 11.19 -0.68
N ARG A 147 12.09 12.37 -0.81
CA ARG A 147 11.58 13.59 -0.17
C ARG A 147 10.20 13.98 -0.70
N ALA A 148 10.01 13.98 -2.02
CA ALA A 148 8.73 14.32 -2.64
C ALA A 148 7.62 13.36 -2.20
N HIS A 149 7.91 12.04 -2.14
CA HIS A 149 6.98 11.03 -1.63
C HIS A 149 6.59 11.31 -0.17
N LEU A 150 7.57 11.46 0.72
CA LEU A 150 7.31 11.73 2.14
C LEU A 150 6.58 13.07 2.37
N ASP A 151 6.92 14.11 1.61
CA ASP A 151 6.24 15.41 1.70
C ASP A 151 4.76 15.29 1.29
N SER A 152 4.42 14.43 0.33
CA SER A 152 3.04 14.19 -0.10
C SER A 152 2.17 13.50 0.98
N LEU A 153 2.81 12.79 1.93
CA LEU A 153 2.13 12.03 2.98
C LEU A 153 1.89 12.83 4.27
N LYS A 154 2.33 14.09 4.35
CA LYS A 154 2.18 14.92 5.57
C LYS A 154 0.73 15.05 6.04
N GLY A 155 -0.19 15.18 5.12
CA GLY A 155 -1.63 15.32 5.38
C GLY A 155 -2.42 14.00 5.32
N GLU A 156 -1.77 12.85 5.09
CA GLU A 156 -2.47 11.57 4.97
C GLU A 156 -3.14 11.18 6.28
N LEU A 157 -4.46 10.98 6.23
CA LEU A 157 -5.30 10.64 7.38
C LEU A 157 -5.45 9.13 7.58
N ARG A 158 -5.18 8.33 6.54
CA ARG A 158 -5.28 6.88 6.59
C ARG A 158 -4.03 6.30 7.24
N THR A 159 -4.14 5.08 7.77
CA THR A 159 -2.99 4.28 8.14
C THR A 159 -2.15 3.99 6.89
N MET A 160 -0.83 4.20 6.98
CA MET A 160 0.12 3.98 5.89
C MET A 160 0.93 2.71 6.14
N VAL A 161 1.18 1.95 5.10
CA VAL A 161 1.94 0.70 5.16
C VAL A 161 3.15 0.79 4.24
N PHE A 162 4.35 0.58 4.80
CA PHE A 162 5.61 0.58 4.05
C PHE A 162 6.33 -0.75 4.22
N TYR A 163 7.03 -1.17 3.19
CA TYR A 163 8.03 -2.23 3.28
C TYR A 163 9.40 -1.63 3.54
N GLU A 164 10.22 -2.28 4.37
CA GLU A 164 11.57 -1.82 4.58
C GLU A 164 12.57 -2.93 4.86
N ALA A 165 13.75 -2.79 4.27
CA ALA A 165 14.88 -3.68 4.51
C ALA A 165 15.65 -3.24 5.78
N PRO A 166 16.26 -4.18 6.53
CA PRO A 166 16.91 -3.86 7.80
C PRO A 166 18.00 -2.79 7.67
N HIS A 167 18.81 -2.84 6.62
CA HIS A 167 19.91 -1.90 6.43
C HIS A 167 19.45 -0.46 6.12
N LYS A 168 18.19 -0.23 5.80
CA LYS A 168 17.61 1.10 5.55
C LYS A 168 16.73 1.58 6.70
N LEU A 169 16.33 0.71 7.61
CA LEU A 169 15.33 1.01 8.63
C LEU A 169 15.64 2.28 9.42
N LYS A 170 16.88 2.42 9.92
CA LYS A 170 17.30 3.59 10.73
C LYS A 170 17.06 4.91 9.97
N SER A 171 17.51 4.97 8.72
CA SER A 171 17.33 6.18 7.89
C SER A 171 15.86 6.43 7.54
N THR A 172 15.10 5.37 7.32
CA THR A 172 13.68 5.49 6.98
C THR A 172 12.85 5.98 8.17
N LEU A 173 13.12 5.49 9.37
CA LEU A 173 12.45 5.98 10.59
C LEU A 173 12.75 7.47 10.84
N ALA A 174 14.00 7.89 10.69
CA ALA A 174 14.40 9.29 10.85
C ALA A 174 13.71 10.20 9.81
N ASP A 175 13.64 9.76 8.55
CA ASP A 175 12.98 10.52 7.49
C ASP A 175 11.45 10.58 7.67
N LEU A 176 10.81 9.48 8.11
CA LEU A 176 9.39 9.46 8.45
C LEU A 176 9.10 10.41 9.61
N LEU A 177 9.89 10.37 10.68
CA LEU A 177 9.75 11.28 11.81
C LEU A 177 9.89 12.74 11.38
N SER A 178 10.91 13.05 10.58
CA SER A 178 11.16 14.41 10.08
C SER A 178 10.02 14.93 9.19
N ALA A 179 9.45 14.08 8.34
CA ALA A 179 8.41 14.47 7.40
C ALA A 179 7.01 14.52 8.02
N LEU A 180 6.67 13.52 8.85
CA LEU A 180 5.31 13.29 9.34
C LEU A 180 5.09 13.79 10.77
N GLY A 181 6.17 14.10 11.51
CA GLY A 181 6.12 14.32 12.95
C GLY A 181 5.97 13.01 13.73
N ASP A 182 5.84 13.12 15.05
CA ASP A 182 5.68 11.93 15.91
C ASP A 182 4.27 11.35 15.77
N ARG A 183 4.18 10.18 15.15
CA ARG A 183 2.94 9.42 14.94
C ARG A 183 3.07 8.02 15.53
N PRO A 184 1.95 7.39 15.91
CA PRO A 184 1.95 5.98 16.26
C PRO A 184 2.49 5.13 15.12
N ILE A 185 3.33 4.15 15.45
CA ILE A 185 3.88 3.18 14.50
C ILE A 185 3.87 1.78 15.10
N ALA A 186 3.57 0.79 14.27
CA ALA A 186 3.86 -0.60 14.55
C ALA A 186 4.93 -1.09 13.56
N LEU A 187 6.03 -1.62 14.07
CA LEU A 187 7.04 -2.31 13.28
C LEU A 187 6.75 -3.80 13.39
N VAL A 188 6.37 -4.41 12.29
CA VAL A 188 6.10 -5.85 12.21
C VAL A 188 7.27 -6.49 11.50
N ARG A 189 8.00 -7.33 12.23
CA ARG A 189 9.27 -7.90 11.81
C ARG A 189 9.14 -9.39 11.64
N GLU A 190 9.77 -9.97 10.59
CA GLU A 190 9.88 -11.41 10.36
C GLU A 190 8.54 -12.15 10.42
N ILE A 191 7.50 -11.60 9.78
CA ILE A 191 6.13 -12.12 9.79
C ILE A 191 6.13 -13.60 9.39
N THR A 192 5.40 -14.44 10.10
CA THR A 192 5.26 -15.89 9.97
C THR A 192 6.53 -16.71 10.25
N LYS A 193 7.68 -16.06 10.49
CA LYS A 193 8.95 -16.70 10.77
C LYS A 193 9.14 -16.95 12.29
N ILE A 194 10.17 -17.71 12.64
CA ILE A 194 10.47 -18.06 14.06
C ILE A 194 10.72 -16.82 14.94
N HIS A 195 11.21 -15.73 14.34
CA HIS A 195 11.51 -14.48 15.04
C HIS A 195 10.49 -13.38 14.76
N GLU A 196 9.22 -13.76 14.54
CA GLU A 196 8.13 -12.81 14.39
C GLU A 196 8.01 -11.92 15.62
N GLU A 197 7.98 -10.61 15.39
CA GLU A 197 7.90 -9.62 16.44
C GLU A 197 7.04 -8.44 16.01
N VAL A 198 6.22 -7.91 16.93
CA VAL A 198 5.42 -6.71 16.72
C VAL A 198 5.77 -5.67 17.78
N ILE A 199 6.42 -4.58 17.35
CA ILE A 199 6.81 -3.47 18.22
C ILE A 199 5.85 -2.32 17.98
N ARG A 200 5.06 -1.94 19.01
CA ARG A 200 4.13 -0.81 18.96
C ARG A 200 4.71 0.34 19.76
N THR A 201 4.88 1.49 19.13
CA THR A 201 5.49 2.68 19.72
C THR A 201 5.09 3.93 18.93
N THR A 202 5.84 5.01 19.05
CA THR A 202 5.78 6.20 18.19
C THR A 202 7.01 6.27 17.28
N LEU A 203 6.99 7.17 16.29
CA LEU A 203 8.16 7.36 15.42
C LEU A 203 9.40 7.78 16.22
N VAL A 204 9.23 8.62 17.26
CA VAL A 204 10.33 8.99 18.18
C VAL A 204 10.86 7.74 18.88
N GLY A 205 9.98 6.96 19.54
CA GLY A 205 10.41 5.75 20.25
C GLY A 205 11.03 4.69 19.34
N ALA A 206 10.59 4.60 18.07
CA ALA A 206 11.20 3.71 17.08
C ALA A 206 12.61 4.16 16.68
N VAL A 207 12.82 5.47 16.49
CA VAL A 207 14.16 6.04 16.23
C VAL A 207 15.08 5.76 17.41
N GLU A 208 14.69 6.10 18.64
CA GLU A 208 15.47 5.89 19.86
C GLU A 208 15.88 4.42 20.04
N LYS A 209 14.92 3.48 19.84
CA LYS A 209 15.21 2.05 19.92
C LYS A 209 16.34 1.64 18.98
N TYR A 210 16.24 2.04 17.72
CA TYR A 210 17.21 1.62 16.70
C TYR A 210 18.47 2.50 16.61
N GLU A 211 18.61 3.55 17.42
CA GLU A 211 19.91 4.20 17.64
C GLU A 211 20.92 3.24 18.24
N SER A 212 20.48 2.44 19.23
CA SER A 212 21.34 1.51 19.99
C SER A 212 21.30 0.07 19.48
N GLU A 213 20.28 -0.31 18.70
CA GLU A 213 20.10 -1.66 18.19
C GLU A 213 20.34 -1.74 16.68
N ASP A 214 20.94 -2.83 16.22
CA ASP A 214 21.06 -3.10 14.77
C ASP A 214 19.84 -3.86 14.26
N PRO A 215 19.09 -3.30 13.28
CA PRO A 215 17.93 -3.95 12.71
C PRO A 215 18.31 -5.25 12.01
N ARG A 216 17.51 -6.31 12.22
CA ARG A 216 17.70 -7.61 11.56
C ARG A 216 16.35 -8.12 11.04
N GLY A 217 16.38 -8.81 9.91
CA GLY A 217 15.19 -9.36 9.28
C GLY A 217 14.43 -8.32 8.47
N GLU A 218 13.28 -8.69 7.94
CA GLU A 218 12.43 -7.86 7.08
C GLU A 218 11.36 -7.16 7.91
N PHE A 219 11.02 -5.95 7.53
CA PHE A 219 10.08 -5.11 8.26
C PHE A 219 8.90 -4.67 7.39
N VAL A 220 7.72 -4.67 8.00
CA VAL A 220 6.58 -3.89 7.53
C VAL A 220 6.30 -2.81 8.57
N LEU A 221 6.32 -1.55 8.12
CA LEU A 221 6.08 -0.38 8.97
C LEU A 221 4.63 0.06 8.78
N ILE A 222 3.86 0.09 9.86
CA ILE A 222 2.47 0.54 9.85
C ILE A 222 2.43 1.87 10.61
N VAL A 223 2.27 2.97 9.90
CA VAL A 223 2.30 4.32 10.48
C VAL A 223 0.89 4.88 10.53
N GLY A 224 0.50 5.40 11.68
CA GLY A 224 -0.80 6.07 11.86
C GLY A 224 -0.95 7.30 10.95
N GLY A 225 -2.17 7.57 10.49
CA GLY A 225 -2.50 8.78 9.77
C GLY A 225 -2.32 10.05 10.59
N ALA A 226 -2.35 11.21 9.94
CA ALA A 226 -2.38 12.48 10.63
C ALA A 226 -3.62 12.56 11.53
N THR A 227 -3.46 13.10 12.73
CA THR A 227 -4.62 13.51 13.50
C THR A 227 -5.24 14.71 12.79
N PRO A 228 -6.54 14.69 12.44
CA PRO A 228 -7.17 15.87 11.92
C PRO A 228 -6.91 17.02 12.87
N THR A 229 -6.20 18.03 12.44
CA THR A 229 -6.10 19.27 13.20
C THR A 229 -7.51 19.81 13.21
N GLN A 230 -8.26 19.61 14.30
CA GLN A 230 -9.43 20.43 14.51
C GLN A 230 -8.90 21.86 14.51
N ALA A 231 -9.21 22.60 13.45
CA ALA A 231 -9.07 24.05 13.52
C ALA A 231 -9.71 24.47 14.84
N PRO A 232 -9.08 25.34 15.64
CA PRO A 232 -9.73 25.85 16.84
C PRO A 232 -11.14 26.25 16.45
N PRO A 233 -12.14 25.92 17.29
CA PRO A 233 -13.53 26.20 16.93
C PRO A 233 -13.60 27.66 16.48
N ALA A 234 -14.05 27.90 15.24
CA ALA A 234 -14.11 29.23 14.67
C ALA A 234 -14.88 30.12 15.64
N THR A 235 -14.32 31.23 15.99
CA THR A 235 -15.02 32.21 16.86
C THR A 235 -16.15 32.87 16.06
N PRO A 236 -17.17 33.42 16.70
CA PRO A 236 -18.18 34.23 16.00
C PRO A 236 -17.56 35.36 15.19
N GLU A 237 -16.44 35.95 15.68
CA GLU A 237 -15.67 36.97 14.99
C GLU A 237 -15.02 36.47 13.70
N ASP A 238 -14.43 35.26 13.70
CA ASP A 238 -13.83 34.62 12.52
C ASP A 238 -14.91 34.36 11.46
N ALA A 239 -16.08 33.86 11.87
CA ALA A 239 -17.18 33.59 10.97
C ALA A 239 -17.76 34.86 10.35
N VAL A 240 -17.84 35.97 11.10
CA VAL A 240 -18.26 37.27 10.60
C VAL A 240 -17.22 37.83 9.62
N GLY A 241 -15.90 37.65 9.91
CA GLY A 241 -14.82 38.02 9.01
C GLY A 241 -14.94 37.30 7.66
N LEU A 242 -15.20 36.01 7.70
CA LEU A 242 -15.41 35.16 6.50
C LEU A 242 -16.67 35.61 5.72
N ALA A 243 -17.79 35.87 6.41
CA ALA A 243 -19.01 36.36 5.79
C ALA A 243 -18.80 37.73 5.10
N ARG A 244 -17.98 38.63 5.67
CA ARG A 244 -17.62 39.90 5.04
C ARG A 244 -16.81 39.71 3.78
N ALA A 245 -15.88 38.75 3.75
CA ALA A 245 -15.13 38.43 2.53
C ALA A 245 -16.09 37.97 1.41
N TYR A 246 -17.07 37.13 1.71
CA TYR A 246 -18.09 36.70 0.75
C TYR A 246 -19.01 37.84 0.28
N LEU A 247 -19.31 38.82 1.15
CA LEU A 247 -20.01 40.03 0.73
C LEU A 247 -19.20 40.85 -0.27
N ALA A 248 -17.88 40.97 -0.05
CA ALA A 248 -16.97 41.67 -0.97
C ALA A 248 -16.87 40.98 -2.35
N GLU A 249 -17.09 39.67 -2.40
CA GLU A 249 -17.21 38.87 -3.63
C GLU A 249 -18.60 38.97 -4.31
N GLY A 250 -19.52 39.72 -3.75
CA GLY A 250 -20.84 40.03 -4.36
C GLY A 250 -21.97 39.12 -3.89
N MET A 251 -21.77 38.30 -2.85
CA MET A 251 -22.88 37.51 -2.27
C MET A 251 -23.83 38.38 -1.48
N SER A 252 -25.10 38.00 -1.43
CA SER A 252 -26.05 38.64 -0.52
C SER A 252 -25.73 38.35 0.95
N PRO A 253 -26.11 39.20 1.92
CA PRO A 253 -25.82 38.97 3.34
C PRO A 253 -26.34 37.62 3.86
N SER A 254 -27.47 37.14 3.34
CA SER A 254 -28.06 35.87 3.71
C SER A 254 -27.27 34.69 3.16
N GLU A 255 -26.72 34.79 1.94
CA GLU A 255 -25.88 33.79 1.31
C GLU A 255 -24.47 33.75 1.94
N ALA A 256 -23.87 34.91 2.18
CA ALA A 256 -22.60 35.06 2.86
C ALA A 256 -22.61 34.43 4.27
N ALA A 257 -23.67 34.70 5.05
CA ALA A 257 -23.86 34.09 6.36
C ALA A 257 -24.10 32.56 6.28
N LYS A 258 -24.79 32.09 5.23
CA LYS A 258 -25.00 30.65 4.99
C LYS A 258 -23.71 29.95 4.65
N GLN A 259 -22.88 30.54 3.78
CA GLN A 259 -21.59 29.97 3.39
C GLN A 259 -20.63 29.95 4.57
N ALA A 260 -20.47 31.05 5.29
CA ALA A 260 -19.65 31.13 6.49
C ALA A 260 -20.09 30.14 7.58
N ALA A 261 -21.39 29.87 7.71
CA ALA A 261 -21.93 28.87 8.61
C ALA A 261 -21.52 27.44 8.20
N ALA A 262 -21.49 27.14 6.91
CA ALA A 262 -21.03 25.86 6.38
C ALA A 262 -19.52 25.63 6.65
N ASP A 263 -18.70 26.68 6.48
CA ASP A 263 -17.25 26.62 6.61
C ASP A 263 -16.79 26.61 8.07
N THR A 264 -17.52 27.26 8.98
CA THR A 264 -17.15 27.40 10.40
C THR A 264 -17.88 26.45 11.35
N GLY A 265 -18.97 25.80 10.88
CA GLY A 265 -19.83 24.98 11.71
C GLY A 265 -20.71 25.76 12.70
N LEU A 266 -20.69 27.11 12.65
CA LEU A 266 -21.50 27.97 13.50
C LEU A 266 -22.95 28.16 12.92
N LYS A 267 -23.88 28.62 13.76
CA LYS A 267 -25.25 28.79 13.31
C LYS A 267 -25.40 30.01 12.40
N LYS A 268 -25.98 29.82 11.19
CA LYS A 268 -26.25 30.90 10.23
C LYS A 268 -26.91 32.13 10.87
N GLY A 269 -27.90 31.91 11.73
CA GLY A 269 -28.66 33.00 12.36
C GLY A 269 -27.84 33.87 13.32
N GLU A 270 -26.81 33.29 13.93
CA GLU A 270 -25.87 34.01 14.79
C GLU A 270 -24.92 34.85 13.98
N ILE A 271 -24.30 34.25 12.94
CA ILE A 271 -23.41 34.98 12.00
C ILE A 271 -24.15 36.12 11.31
N TYR A 272 -25.37 35.88 10.81
CA TYR A 272 -26.17 36.88 10.14
C TYR A 272 -26.50 38.07 11.06
N ARG A 273 -26.88 37.82 12.33
CA ARG A 273 -27.18 38.84 13.33
C ARG A 273 -25.94 39.71 13.63
N LEU A 274 -24.77 39.08 13.82
CA LEU A 274 -23.52 39.78 14.09
C LEU A 274 -23.00 40.53 12.85
N LEU A 275 -23.26 40.04 11.66
CA LEU A 275 -22.90 40.69 10.40
C LEU A 275 -23.66 42.03 10.21
N ILE A 276 -24.92 42.08 10.56
CA ILE A 276 -25.78 43.27 10.40
C ILE A 276 -25.64 44.23 11.59
N ALA A 277 -25.44 43.74 12.82
CA ALA A 277 -25.35 44.59 14.03
C ALA A 277 -24.11 45.51 14.08
N LYS A 278 -23.17 45.42 13.17
CA LYS A 278 -21.97 46.30 13.07
C LYS A 278 -22.06 47.31 11.91
N GLU A 279 -23.21 47.45 11.26
CA GLU A 279 -23.47 48.48 10.26
C GLU A 279 -24.24 49.70 10.83
N GLU A 280 -24.57 49.67 12.13
CA GLU A 280 -25.03 50.84 12.90
C GLU A 280 -23.88 51.43 13.73
#